data_748e94978e1c95d3480d0baa5084a903
#
_entry.id   748e94978e1c95d3480d0baa5084a903
#
_cell.length_a   1.000
_cell.length_b   1.000
_cell.length_c   1.000
_cell.angle_alpha   90.00
_cell.angle_beta   90.00
_cell.angle_gamma   90.00
#
_symmetry.space_group_name_H-M   'P 1'
#
loop_
_entity.id
_entity.type
_entity.pdbx_description
1 polymer ?
#
loop_
_entity_poly.entity_id
_entity_poly.type
_entity_poly.pdbx_seq_one_letter_code
_entity_poly.pdbx_strand_id
1 'polypeptide(L)'
;MNISSPAMYTEKEASSKRYKYAACIILILIIITYSLFILKKDALHVDEVLSFVISTYNSYGFKKNFNEGIIYTSSALKNDMFGYDNSIHDILDDIISLRKNNRDSPHTNFYYSLLRVSFIGSHFSGIDTIMLRAGILNICISIITFIFLYRLSLIIFTTDIARITCLILAFFSPAAISTVLFYRPYQLQTLFFYYQYFFILHNNK
;
A
#
# COMPACT_ATOMS: atom_id res chain seq x y z
N MET A 1 -36.18 -34.44 -0.97
CA MET A 1 -35.33 -34.05 -2.13
C MET A 1 -35.80 -32.67 -2.57
N ASN A 2 -35.13 -31.59 -2.17
CA ASN A 2 -35.52 -30.22 -2.59
C ASN A 2 -34.91 -29.95 -3.96
N ILE A 3 -35.70 -30.13 -5.01
CA ILE A 3 -35.32 -29.72 -6.36
C ILE A 3 -35.48 -28.20 -6.44
N SER A 4 -34.39 -27.48 -6.25
CA SER A 4 -34.34 -26.03 -6.48
C SER A 4 -34.72 -25.77 -7.95
N SER A 5 -35.69 -24.87 -8.18
CA SER A 5 -36.20 -24.58 -9.53
C SER A 5 -35.10 -24.02 -10.45
N PRO A 6 -35.10 -24.32 -11.75
CA PRO A 6 -34.13 -23.79 -12.72
C PRO A 6 -34.05 -22.26 -12.71
N ALA A 7 -35.14 -21.57 -12.40
CA ALA A 7 -35.21 -20.10 -12.29
C ALA A 7 -34.31 -19.55 -11.17
N MET A 8 -34.19 -20.23 -10.06
CA MET A 8 -33.35 -19.81 -8.92
C MET A 8 -31.85 -19.91 -9.24
N TYR A 9 -31.45 -20.88 -10.09
CA TYR A 9 -30.07 -21.02 -10.56
C TYR A 9 -29.67 -19.89 -11.53
N THR A 10 -30.55 -19.56 -12.48
CA THR A 10 -30.30 -18.50 -13.46
C THR A 10 -30.22 -17.13 -12.82
N GLU A 11 -31.03 -16.85 -11.78
CA GLU A 11 -31.03 -15.58 -11.04
C GLU A 11 -29.75 -15.41 -10.19
N LYS A 12 -29.28 -16.47 -9.55
CA LYS A 12 -28.05 -16.48 -8.76
C LYS A 12 -26.79 -16.31 -9.64
N GLU A 13 -26.78 -16.89 -10.84
CA GLU A 13 -25.72 -16.74 -11.81
C GLU A 13 -25.66 -15.32 -12.41
N ALA A 14 -26.83 -14.75 -12.74
CA ALA A 14 -26.95 -13.39 -13.24
C ALA A 14 -26.52 -12.33 -12.19
N SER A 15 -26.88 -12.53 -10.92
CA SER A 15 -26.43 -11.70 -9.79
C SER A 15 -24.90 -11.77 -9.64
N SER A 16 -24.33 -12.97 -9.66
CA SER A 16 -22.87 -13.15 -9.59
C SER A 16 -22.12 -12.43 -10.72
N LYS A 17 -22.64 -12.44 -11.94
CA LYS A 17 -22.02 -11.71 -13.07
C LYS A 17 -22.12 -10.19 -12.89
N ARG A 18 -23.27 -9.66 -12.50
CA ARG A 18 -23.46 -8.22 -12.25
C ARG A 18 -22.52 -7.70 -11.18
N TYR A 19 -22.37 -8.42 -10.08
CA TYR A 19 -21.46 -8.02 -9.01
C TYR A 19 -19.99 -8.02 -9.48
N LYS A 20 -19.57 -9.02 -10.27
CA LYS A 20 -18.20 -9.03 -10.84
C LYS A 20 -17.93 -7.81 -11.71
N TYR A 21 -18.85 -7.46 -12.61
CA TYR A 21 -18.70 -6.26 -13.45
C TYR A 21 -18.65 -4.98 -12.62
N ALA A 22 -19.54 -4.83 -11.63
CA ALA A 22 -19.52 -3.69 -10.72
C ALA A 22 -18.20 -3.60 -9.95
N ALA A 23 -17.69 -4.72 -9.44
CA ALA A 23 -16.41 -4.77 -8.74
C ALA A 23 -15.23 -4.38 -9.65
N CYS A 24 -15.22 -4.81 -10.92
CA CYS A 24 -14.21 -4.38 -11.88
C CYS A 24 -14.25 -2.86 -12.12
N ILE A 25 -15.45 -2.29 -12.28
CA ILE A 25 -15.63 -0.84 -12.45
C ILE A 25 -15.14 -0.10 -11.20
N ILE A 26 -15.52 -0.55 -10.02
CA ILE A 26 -15.06 0.03 -8.75
C ILE A 26 -13.54 0.00 -8.66
N LEU A 27 -12.89 -1.12 -8.99
CA LEU A 27 -11.44 -1.24 -8.98
C LEU A 27 -10.77 -0.23 -9.93
N ILE A 28 -11.29 -0.07 -11.14
CA ILE A 28 -10.79 0.91 -12.11
C ILE A 28 -10.93 2.33 -11.52
N LEU A 29 -12.08 2.66 -10.94
CA LEU A 29 -12.33 3.96 -10.31
C LEU A 29 -11.39 4.21 -9.12
N ILE A 30 -11.09 3.19 -8.31
CA ILE A 30 -10.11 3.27 -7.22
C ILE A 30 -8.74 3.64 -7.78
N ILE A 31 -8.26 2.92 -8.80
CA ILE A 31 -6.94 3.17 -9.41
C ILE A 31 -6.87 4.59 -9.96
N ILE A 32 -7.89 5.04 -10.69
CA ILE A 32 -7.95 6.39 -11.24
C ILE A 32 -7.93 7.44 -10.11
N THR A 33 -8.80 7.28 -9.12
CA THR A 33 -8.93 8.23 -8.00
C THR A 33 -7.60 8.35 -7.24
N TYR A 34 -7.01 7.22 -6.86
CA TYR A 34 -5.75 7.22 -6.11
C TYR A 34 -4.59 7.78 -6.93
N SER A 35 -4.51 7.46 -8.23
CA SER A 35 -3.50 8.03 -9.13
C SER A 35 -3.64 9.54 -9.24
N LEU A 36 -4.85 10.07 -9.39
CA LEU A 36 -5.08 11.51 -9.44
C LEU A 36 -4.66 12.24 -8.17
N PHE A 37 -4.93 11.66 -6.99
CA PHE A 37 -4.50 12.23 -5.72
C PHE A 37 -2.98 12.16 -5.53
N ILE A 38 -2.34 11.05 -5.91
CA ILE A 38 -0.89 10.90 -5.85
C ILE A 38 -0.20 11.90 -6.76
N LEU A 39 -0.69 12.10 -7.99
CA LEU A 39 -0.13 13.08 -8.94
C LEU A 39 -0.30 14.53 -8.48
N LYS A 40 -1.28 14.81 -7.62
CA LYS A 40 -1.51 16.14 -7.03
C LYS A 40 -0.79 16.37 -5.70
N LYS A 41 -0.16 15.33 -5.16
CA LYS A 41 0.56 15.44 -3.90
C LYS A 41 1.89 16.15 -4.12
N ASP A 42 2.03 17.33 -3.55
CA ASP A 42 3.17 18.24 -3.68
C ASP A 42 4.06 18.33 -2.44
N ALA A 43 3.61 17.77 -1.32
CA ALA A 43 4.32 17.82 -0.06
C ALA A 43 4.30 16.48 0.68
N LEU A 44 5.36 16.25 1.45
CA LEU A 44 5.48 15.10 2.35
C LEU A 44 5.28 15.54 3.80
N HIS A 45 4.57 14.72 4.55
CA HIS A 45 4.57 14.80 6.01
C HIS A 45 5.92 14.33 6.56
N VAL A 46 6.32 14.83 7.73
CA VAL A 46 7.59 14.45 8.37
C VAL A 46 7.74 12.94 8.54
N ASP A 47 6.66 12.25 8.88
CA ASP A 47 6.67 10.79 9.04
C ASP A 47 6.86 10.03 7.72
N GLU A 48 6.46 10.61 6.59
CA GLU A 48 6.69 10.02 5.27
C GLU A 48 8.14 10.18 4.85
N VAL A 49 8.72 11.36 5.09
CA VAL A 49 10.17 11.58 4.92
C VAL A 49 10.94 10.56 5.73
N LEU A 50 10.49 10.33 6.96
CA LEU A 50 11.06 9.33 7.83
C LEU A 50 10.99 7.92 7.24
N SER A 51 9.85 7.53 6.66
CA SER A 51 9.70 6.23 6.00
C SER A 51 10.68 6.08 4.83
N PHE A 52 10.91 7.15 4.08
CA PHE A 52 11.87 7.14 2.98
C PHE A 52 13.30 6.99 3.46
N VAL A 53 13.69 7.77 4.48
CA VAL A 53 15.02 7.68 5.10
C VAL A 53 15.27 6.28 5.71
N ILE A 54 14.27 5.71 6.38
CA ILE A 54 14.38 4.36 6.92
C ILE A 54 14.53 3.34 5.81
N SER A 55 13.78 3.45 4.71
CA SER A 55 13.78 2.46 3.64
C SER A 55 15.04 2.47 2.78
N THR A 56 15.65 3.63 2.59
CA THR A 56 16.89 3.80 1.81
C THR A 56 18.15 3.66 2.66
N TYR A 57 18.00 3.10 3.81
CA TYR A 57 18.93 3.16 4.87
C TYR A 57 20.12 2.21 4.68
N ASN A 58 21.27 2.84 4.58
CA ASN A 58 22.56 2.23 4.85
C ASN A 58 22.85 2.29 6.37
N SER A 59 23.91 1.70 6.83
CA SER A 59 24.35 1.39 8.20
C SER A 59 24.04 2.39 9.36
N TYR A 60 23.35 3.50 9.17
CA TYR A 60 23.22 4.55 10.18
C TYR A 60 21.83 4.75 10.79
N GLY A 61 20.72 4.17 10.28
CA GLY A 61 19.35 4.41 10.74
C GLY A 61 19.03 5.89 10.76
N PHE A 62 18.15 6.25 11.59
CA PHE A 62 17.80 7.62 11.91
C PHE A 62 18.94 8.54 12.32
N LYS A 63 20.09 8.00 12.62
CA LYS A 63 21.23 8.72 13.10
C LYS A 63 22.36 8.71 12.11
N LYS A 64 22.15 9.32 10.94
CA LYS A 64 23.30 9.99 10.39
C LYS A 64 23.58 11.16 11.34
N ASN A 65 24.66 11.08 12.09
CA ASN A 65 25.06 12.14 12.98
C ASN A 65 25.35 13.37 12.14
N PHE A 66 24.39 14.27 12.06
CA PHE A 66 24.69 15.61 11.64
C PHE A 66 25.66 16.16 12.69
N ASN A 67 26.87 16.44 12.28
CA ASN A 67 27.86 16.99 13.20
C ASN A 67 27.37 18.38 13.66
N GLU A 68 27.28 18.57 14.96
CA GLU A 68 26.91 19.83 15.52
C GLU A 68 27.84 20.93 15.02
N GLY A 69 27.26 22.06 14.61
CA GLY A 69 28.02 23.23 14.12
C GLY A 69 28.36 23.19 12.62
N ILE A 70 28.01 22.16 11.87
CA ILE A 70 28.18 22.13 10.41
C ILE A 70 26.89 22.57 9.71
N ILE A 71 27.02 23.54 8.80
CA ILE A 71 25.91 23.96 7.93
C ILE A 71 25.88 23.04 6.72
N TYR A 72 24.80 22.27 6.58
CA TYR A 72 24.54 21.41 5.44
C TYR A 72 23.73 22.15 4.36
N THR A 73 24.13 22.05 3.12
CA THR A 73 23.31 22.54 2.02
C THR A 73 22.09 21.63 1.82
N SER A 74 20.98 22.19 1.31
CA SER A 74 19.77 21.42 1.01
C SER A 74 20.06 20.28 0.02
N SER A 75 20.97 20.49 -0.93
CA SER A 75 21.38 19.45 -1.88
C SER A 75 22.18 18.32 -1.22
N ALA A 76 23.10 18.66 -0.30
CA ALA A 76 23.84 17.64 0.44
C ALA A 76 22.90 16.79 1.31
N LEU A 77 21.96 17.43 2.01
CA LEU A 77 20.93 16.73 2.79
C LEU A 77 20.07 15.81 1.92
N LYS A 78 19.60 16.30 0.76
CA LYS A 78 18.81 15.48 -0.17
C LYS A 78 19.60 14.31 -0.70
N ASN A 79 20.85 14.49 -1.09
CA ASN A 79 21.70 13.39 -1.55
C ASN A 79 21.96 12.37 -0.45
N ASP A 80 22.15 12.81 0.78
CA ASP A 80 22.35 11.94 1.92
C ASP A 80 21.08 11.15 2.29
N MET A 81 19.91 11.75 2.13
CA MET A 81 18.62 11.13 2.46
C MET A 81 18.10 10.23 1.34
N PHE A 82 18.39 10.55 0.08
CA PHE A 82 17.81 9.89 -1.10
C PHE A 82 18.83 9.39 -2.10
N GLY A 83 20.14 9.62 -1.86
CA GLY A 83 21.24 9.09 -2.64
C GLY A 83 21.55 7.66 -2.20
N TYR A 84 20.96 6.69 -2.85
CA TYR A 84 21.19 5.26 -2.60
C TYR A 84 21.67 4.59 -3.89
N ASP A 85 22.49 3.59 -3.75
CA ASP A 85 22.96 2.81 -4.88
C ASP A 85 21.86 1.85 -5.37
N ASN A 86 21.92 1.51 -6.66
CA ASN A 86 20.93 0.65 -7.33
C ASN A 86 21.43 -0.76 -7.59
N SER A 87 22.60 -1.15 -7.08
CA SER A 87 23.06 -2.52 -7.21
C SER A 87 22.13 -3.45 -6.40
N ILE A 88 21.92 -4.66 -6.88
CA ILE A 88 21.15 -5.67 -6.15
C ILE A 88 21.79 -5.98 -4.81
N HIS A 89 23.11 -5.94 -4.74
CA HIS A 89 23.86 -6.17 -3.51
C HIS A 89 23.52 -5.11 -2.46
N ASP A 90 23.54 -3.82 -2.83
CA ASP A 90 23.28 -2.73 -1.92
C ASP A 90 21.81 -2.74 -1.43
N ILE A 91 20.87 -3.11 -2.32
CA ILE A 91 19.46 -3.28 -1.93
C ILE A 91 19.30 -4.36 -0.85
N LEU A 92 20.00 -5.48 -1.00
CA LEU A 92 19.95 -6.56 -0.02
C LEU A 92 20.62 -6.14 1.30
N ASP A 93 21.74 -5.45 1.23
CA ASP A 93 22.44 -4.94 2.40
C ASP A 93 21.61 -3.89 3.15
N ASP A 94 20.93 -2.99 2.43
CA ASP A 94 20.00 -2.03 3.01
C ASP A 94 18.86 -2.75 3.74
N ILE A 95 18.24 -3.75 3.13
CA ILE A 95 17.16 -4.53 3.75
C ILE A 95 17.64 -5.31 4.98
N ILE A 96 18.83 -5.88 4.93
CA ILE A 96 19.43 -6.58 6.07
C ILE A 96 19.76 -5.60 7.19
N SER A 97 20.34 -4.45 6.85
CA SER A 97 20.68 -3.38 7.80
C SER A 97 19.42 -2.80 8.44
N LEU A 98 18.37 -2.61 7.66
CA LEU A 98 17.06 -2.19 8.14
C LEU A 98 16.51 -3.15 9.20
N ARG A 99 16.59 -4.47 8.97
CA ARG A 99 16.12 -5.47 9.95
C ARG A 99 16.89 -5.44 11.25
N LYS A 100 18.19 -5.14 11.20
CA LYS A 100 19.06 -5.11 12.40
C LYS A 100 18.92 -3.81 13.19
N ASN A 101 18.70 -2.70 12.52
CA ASN A 101 18.89 -1.36 13.07
C ASN A 101 17.63 -0.50 13.09
N ASN A 102 16.49 -0.99 12.57
CA ASN A 102 15.26 -0.19 12.58
C ASN A 102 14.81 0.11 14.01
N ARG A 103 14.65 1.40 14.30
CA ARG A 103 14.18 1.91 15.59
C ARG A 103 12.71 2.32 15.58
N ASP A 104 12.07 2.29 14.43
CA ASP A 104 10.63 2.50 14.31
C ASP A 104 9.88 1.21 14.72
N SER A 105 10.07 0.82 15.98
CA SER A 105 9.67 -0.46 16.54
C SER A 105 8.16 -0.77 16.46
N PRO A 106 7.23 0.22 16.42
CA PRO A 106 5.81 -0.09 16.24
C PRO A 106 5.47 -0.54 14.82
N HIS A 107 6.35 -0.28 13.85
CA HIS A 107 6.08 -0.56 12.44
C HIS A 107 6.95 -1.70 11.90
N THR A 108 6.36 -2.51 11.01
CA THR A 108 7.07 -3.66 10.45
C THR A 108 8.12 -3.22 9.43
N ASN A 109 9.30 -3.82 9.49
CA ASN A 109 10.36 -3.63 8.48
C ASN A 109 9.91 -4.01 7.07
N PHE A 110 8.84 -4.79 6.94
CA PHE A 110 8.38 -5.30 5.67
C PHE A 110 7.91 -4.17 4.72
N TYR A 111 7.17 -3.19 5.23
CA TYR A 111 6.78 -2.04 4.40
C TYR A 111 7.98 -1.23 3.91
N TYR A 112 8.94 -0.96 4.78
CA TYR A 112 10.17 -0.23 4.43
C TYR A 112 11.03 -1.01 3.43
N SER A 113 11.07 -2.33 3.53
CA SER A 113 11.71 -3.18 2.53
C SER A 113 11.02 -3.10 1.17
N LEU A 114 9.68 -3.08 1.13
CA LEU A 114 8.92 -2.88 -0.10
C LEU A 114 9.16 -1.49 -0.71
N LEU A 115 9.22 -0.45 0.11
CA LEU A 115 9.61 0.90 -0.34
C LEU A 115 11.00 0.88 -0.95
N ARG A 116 12.00 0.26 -0.28
CA ARG A 116 13.36 0.16 -0.82
C ARG A 116 13.38 -0.51 -2.20
N VAL A 117 12.65 -1.60 -2.36
CA VAL A 117 12.50 -2.29 -3.65
C VAL A 117 11.81 -1.39 -4.69
N SER A 118 10.79 -0.64 -4.29
CA SER A 118 10.08 0.27 -5.22
C SER A 118 10.96 1.41 -5.73
N PHE A 119 12.04 1.75 -5.04
CA PHE A 119 12.99 2.79 -5.43
C PHE A 119 14.09 2.32 -6.39
N ILE A 120 14.12 1.06 -6.78
CA ILE A 120 15.09 0.53 -7.75
C ILE A 120 15.03 1.36 -9.04
N GLY A 121 16.21 1.81 -9.53
CA GLY A 121 16.31 2.62 -10.74
C GLY A 121 15.92 4.09 -10.59
N SER A 122 15.70 4.59 -9.37
CA SER A 122 15.42 6.01 -9.11
C SER A 122 16.60 6.76 -8.49
N HIS A 123 17.81 6.24 -8.66
CA HIS A 123 19.04 6.85 -8.17
C HIS A 123 19.18 8.31 -8.69
N PHE A 124 19.41 9.25 -7.77
CA PHE A 124 19.43 10.69 -8.04
C PHE A 124 18.15 11.28 -8.68
N SER A 125 17.07 10.52 -8.70
CA SER A 125 15.77 11.05 -9.13
C SER A 125 15.27 12.09 -8.12
N GLY A 126 14.56 13.09 -8.62
CA GLY A 126 13.94 14.09 -7.74
C GLY A 126 12.92 13.45 -6.78
N ILE A 127 12.58 14.19 -5.73
CA ILE A 127 11.62 13.76 -4.71
C ILE A 127 10.28 13.34 -5.32
N ASP A 128 9.84 13.98 -6.41
CA ASP A 128 8.58 13.66 -7.10
C ASP A 128 8.56 12.23 -7.64
N THR A 129 9.71 11.75 -8.17
CA THR A 129 9.83 10.38 -8.66
C THR A 129 9.72 9.38 -7.50
N ILE A 130 10.33 9.69 -6.35
CA ILE A 130 10.29 8.85 -5.15
C ILE A 130 8.86 8.80 -4.60
N MET A 131 8.19 9.96 -4.53
CA MET A 131 6.78 10.05 -4.12
C MET A 131 5.87 9.25 -5.05
N LEU A 132 6.06 9.37 -6.37
CA LEU A 132 5.28 8.61 -7.35
C LEU A 132 5.47 7.10 -7.17
N ARG A 133 6.70 6.62 -6.97
CA ARG A 133 6.99 5.19 -6.75
C ARG A 133 6.38 4.66 -5.45
N ALA A 134 6.47 5.43 -4.37
CA ALA A 134 5.79 5.09 -3.12
C ALA A 134 4.27 5.05 -3.29
N GLY A 135 3.71 5.98 -4.06
CA GLY A 135 2.30 6.00 -4.42
C GLY A 135 1.87 4.77 -5.22
N ILE A 136 2.65 4.40 -6.24
CA ILE A 136 2.42 3.18 -7.03
C ILE A 136 2.44 1.93 -6.14
N LEU A 137 3.40 1.83 -5.22
CA LEU A 137 3.45 0.73 -4.24
C LEU A 137 2.16 0.67 -3.43
N ASN A 138 1.68 1.80 -2.89
CA ASN A 138 0.45 1.83 -2.11
C ASN A 138 -0.80 1.49 -2.95
N ILE A 139 -0.84 1.88 -4.23
CA ILE A 139 -1.90 1.43 -5.17
C ILE A 139 -1.83 -0.09 -5.35
N CYS A 140 -0.65 -0.68 -5.56
CA CYS A 140 -0.50 -2.13 -5.69
C CYS A 140 -1.00 -2.86 -4.43
N ILE A 141 -0.64 -2.38 -3.25
CA ILE A 141 -1.15 -2.93 -1.98
C ILE A 141 -2.67 -2.79 -1.90
N SER A 142 -3.24 -1.65 -2.35
CA SER A 142 -4.69 -1.43 -2.38
C SER A 142 -5.42 -2.39 -3.32
N ILE A 143 -4.84 -2.70 -4.48
CA ILE A 143 -5.40 -3.68 -5.42
C ILE A 143 -5.47 -5.06 -4.77
N ILE A 144 -4.41 -5.49 -4.09
CA ILE A 144 -4.38 -6.76 -3.38
C ILE A 144 -5.42 -6.74 -2.24
N THR A 145 -5.51 -5.65 -1.50
CA THR A 145 -6.51 -5.44 -0.44
C THR A 145 -7.93 -5.55 -1.00
N PHE A 146 -8.18 -4.95 -2.18
CA PHE A 146 -9.47 -5.04 -2.87
C PHE A 146 -9.85 -6.49 -3.19
N ILE A 147 -8.91 -7.30 -3.65
CA ILE A 147 -9.16 -8.71 -3.98
C ILE A 147 -9.60 -9.49 -2.72
N PHE A 148 -8.94 -9.26 -1.58
CA PHE A 148 -9.34 -9.90 -0.33
C PHE A 148 -10.70 -9.42 0.16
N LEU A 149 -10.96 -8.11 0.15
CA LEU A 149 -12.25 -7.58 0.57
C LEU A 149 -13.39 -7.98 -0.39
N TYR A 150 -13.13 -8.03 -1.69
CA TYR A 150 -14.08 -8.57 -2.67
C TYR A 150 -14.46 -10.00 -2.32
N ARG A 151 -13.49 -10.88 -2.05
CA ARG A 151 -13.75 -12.27 -1.67
C ARG A 151 -14.45 -12.38 -0.31
N LEU A 152 -14.05 -11.55 0.64
CA LEU A 152 -14.64 -11.49 1.97
C LEU A 152 -16.11 -11.05 1.90
N SER A 153 -16.44 -10.06 1.06
CA SER A 153 -17.80 -9.60 0.86
C SER A 153 -18.74 -10.68 0.31
N LEU A 154 -18.23 -11.60 -0.50
CA LEU A 154 -19.00 -12.76 -0.99
C LEU A 154 -19.34 -13.75 0.15
N ILE A 155 -18.52 -13.79 1.19
CA ILE A 155 -18.71 -14.65 2.35
C ILE A 155 -19.71 -14.05 3.34
N ILE A 156 -19.59 -12.72 3.56
CA ILE A 156 -20.33 -12.01 4.62
C ILE A 156 -21.72 -11.58 4.15
N PHE A 157 -21.83 -11.05 2.92
CA PHE A 157 -23.07 -10.46 2.44
C PHE A 157 -23.80 -11.35 1.46
N THR A 158 -25.12 -11.40 1.59
CA THR A 158 -25.99 -12.17 0.71
C THR A 158 -26.46 -11.39 -0.52
N THR A 159 -26.51 -10.06 -0.46
CA THR A 159 -26.99 -9.18 -1.54
C THR A 159 -25.87 -8.45 -2.25
N ASP A 160 -26.00 -8.24 -3.56
CA ASP A 160 -25.01 -7.51 -4.36
C ASP A 160 -24.94 -6.04 -3.95
N ILE A 161 -26.04 -5.45 -3.53
CA ILE A 161 -26.08 -4.05 -3.05
C ILE A 161 -25.19 -3.89 -1.82
N ALA A 162 -25.31 -4.76 -0.82
CA ALA A 162 -24.49 -4.69 0.38
C ALA A 162 -23.00 -4.89 0.07
N ARG A 163 -22.67 -5.80 -0.87
CA ARG A 163 -21.31 -6.04 -1.33
C ARG A 163 -20.69 -4.81 -2.00
N ILE A 164 -21.43 -4.20 -2.93
CA ILE A 164 -21.03 -2.99 -3.65
C ILE A 164 -20.83 -1.83 -2.68
N THR A 165 -21.80 -1.60 -1.79
CA THR A 165 -21.71 -0.55 -0.76
C THR A 165 -20.48 -0.75 0.13
N CYS A 166 -20.21 -1.98 0.56
CA CYS A 166 -19.02 -2.30 1.34
C CYS A 166 -17.73 -1.91 0.60
N LEU A 167 -17.59 -2.28 -0.68
CA LEU A 167 -16.42 -1.92 -1.48
C LEU A 167 -16.28 -0.41 -1.65
N ILE A 168 -17.37 0.30 -1.94
CA ILE A 168 -17.36 1.76 -2.10
C ILE A 168 -16.92 2.42 -0.79
N LEU A 169 -17.54 2.10 0.33
CA LEU A 169 -17.20 2.70 1.62
C LEU A 169 -15.79 2.38 2.05
N ALA A 170 -15.29 1.17 1.80
CA ALA A 170 -13.95 0.77 2.18
C ALA A 170 -12.84 1.51 1.41
N PHE A 171 -13.07 1.89 0.15
CA PHE A 171 -12.01 2.46 -0.69
C PHE A 171 -12.20 3.95 -1.02
N PHE A 172 -13.42 4.48 -0.97
CA PHE A 172 -13.66 5.90 -1.26
C PHE A 172 -13.92 6.75 -0.01
N SER A 173 -13.82 6.16 1.19
CA SER A 173 -13.86 6.95 2.42
C SER A 173 -12.63 7.89 2.50
N PRO A 174 -12.75 9.07 3.12
CA PRO A 174 -11.61 9.95 3.34
C PRO A 174 -10.45 9.26 4.06
N ALA A 175 -10.74 8.37 5.00
CA ALA A 175 -9.73 7.59 5.71
C ALA A 175 -8.95 6.65 4.78
N ALA A 176 -9.63 5.95 3.88
CA ALA A 176 -8.99 5.05 2.92
C ALA A 176 -8.08 5.82 1.95
N ILE A 177 -8.59 6.93 1.39
CA ILE A 177 -7.80 7.81 0.50
C ILE A 177 -6.57 8.33 1.24
N SER A 178 -6.76 8.83 2.47
CA SER A 178 -5.67 9.32 3.31
C SER A 178 -4.61 8.25 3.57
N THR A 179 -5.03 7.02 3.86
CA THR A 179 -4.13 5.89 4.13
C THR A 179 -3.25 5.54 2.92
N VAL A 180 -3.79 5.63 1.71
CA VAL A 180 -3.03 5.38 0.47
C VAL A 180 -2.05 6.50 0.17
N LEU A 181 -2.46 7.75 0.43
CA LEU A 181 -1.63 8.94 0.20
C LEU A 181 -0.53 9.10 1.24
N PHE A 182 -0.66 8.47 2.39
CA PHE A 182 0.29 8.55 3.47
C PHE A 182 1.29 7.40 3.38
N TYR A 183 2.54 7.70 3.01
CA TYR A 183 3.58 6.69 2.72
C TYR A 183 4.15 6.07 3.99
N ARG A 184 3.26 5.39 4.74
CA ARG A 184 3.52 4.70 6.00
C ARG A 184 2.98 3.26 5.94
N PRO A 185 3.32 2.39 6.88
CA PRO A 185 2.88 0.98 6.90
C PRO A 185 1.37 0.75 6.98
N TYR A 186 0.55 1.79 7.15
CA TYR A 186 -0.90 1.67 7.39
C TYR A 186 -1.65 0.96 6.26
N GLN A 187 -1.28 1.23 5.00
CA GLN A 187 -1.89 0.54 3.86
C GLN A 187 -1.59 -0.96 3.87
N LEU A 188 -0.38 -1.34 4.27
CA LEU A 188 0.01 -2.74 4.42
C LEU A 188 -0.70 -3.40 5.63
N GLN A 189 -0.88 -2.67 6.73
CA GLN A 189 -1.64 -3.15 7.89
C GLN A 189 -3.10 -3.42 7.51
N THR A 190 -3.72 -2.56 6.72
CA THR A 190 -5.07 -2.76 6.18
C THR A 190 -5.16 -4.04 5.34
N LEU A 191 -4.16 -4.30 4.49
CA LEU A 191 -4.07 -5.54 3.70
C LEU A 191 -4.04 -6.77 4.63
N PHE A 192 -3.15 -6.78 5.61
CA PHE A 192 -3.03 -7.91 6.54
C PHE A 192 -4.29 -8.14 7.37
N PHE A 193 -4.98 -7.08 7.76
CA PHE A 193 -6.25 -7.16 8.45
C PHE A 193 -7.30 -7.92 7.61
N TYR A 194 -7.53 -7.50 6.37
CA TYR A 194 -8.49 -8.19 5.51
C TYR A 194 -8.06 -9.61 5.12
N TYR A 195 -6.76 -9.84 4.94
CA TYR A 195 -6.21 -11.18 4.71
C TYR A 195 -6.51 -12.13 5.88
N GLN A 196 -6.27 -11.70 7.12
CA GLN A 196 -6.54 -12.50 8.32
C GLN A 196 -8.02 -12.83 8.45
N TYR A 197 -8.92 -11.85 8.28
CA TYR A 197 -10.36 -12.08 8.32
C TYR A 197 -10.81 -13.04 7.24
N PHE A 198 -10.31 -12.87 6.01
CA PHE A 198 -10.61 -13.79 4.93
C PHE A 198 -10.18 -15.22 5.27
N PHE A 199 -8.98 -15.41 5.78
CA PHE A 199 -8.44 -16.71 6.14
C PHE A 199 -9.25 -17.39 7.24
N ILE A 200 -9.60 -16.66 8.31
CA ILE A 200 -10.42 -17.17 9.42
C ILE A 200 -11.80 -17.62 8.92
N LEU A 201 -12.48 -16.78 8.15
CA LEU A 201 -13.84 -17.10 7.69
C LEU A 201 -13.87 -18.15 6.56
N HIS A 202 -12.79 -18.29 5.80
CA HIS A 202 -12.70 -19.31 4.74
C HIS A 202 -12.46 -20.71 5.30
N ASN A 203 -11.63 -20.82 6.34
CA ASN A 203 -11.27 -22.12 6.93
C ASN A 203 -12.30 -22.64 7.95
N ASN A 204 -13.23 -21.81 8.40
CA ASN A 204 -14.31 -22.21 9.31
C ASN A 204 -15.60 -22.62 8.60
N LYS A 205 -15.58 -22.79 7.27
CA LYS A 205 -16.66 -23.35 6.44
C LYS A 205 -16.38 -24.80 6.07
#